data_00a39b9aa68f24b40a28fd3a4d026f4b
#
_entry.id   00a39b9aa68f24b40a28fd3a4d026f4b
#
_cell.length_a   1.000
_cell.length_b   1.000
_cell.length_c   1.000
_cell.angle_alpha   90.00
_cell.angle_beta   90.00
_cell.angle_gamma   90.00
#
_symmetry.space_group_name_H-M   'P 1'
#
loop_
_entity.id
_entity.type
_entity.pdbx_description
1 polymer ?
#
loop_
_entity_poly.entity_id
_entity_poly.type
_entity_poly.pdbx_seq_one_letter_code
_entity_poly.pdbx_strand_id
1 'polypeptide(L)'
;ENRRFEDQRVQNYSLRGEHLIKSSLDLDWSANYSKAREYRPGERYIEYRQKGVDMTQDFSESKFPLLTTSGESISKFKFNSVTENTNDTSESEFGAKVNIRVPFTVVPSQKGRLRAGLRLRIKEKSRDNKFFAYEPVNSGMELLTDVSTVTFDGKGFNPGAKYIPGTFASAAYLGKLDLNNASLFDKEEDPAEFLTVNYNAKEKIYATYLRWDQDFNDKLSMVLGFRLENTKIDYTGNRVLDEETLEGQINNTNSYTNLLPSLTLQYKANKDLVIRAAATTALARPDYYALAPYVNNIAADREIAAGNPNLDVTFSNNYDLMVENYFKSVGIISGGV
;
A
#
# COMPACT_ATOMS: atom_id res chain seq x y z
N GLU A 1 22.64 2.47 -14.06
CA GLU A 1 22.56 1.07 -13.58
C GLU A 1 22.11 1.03 -12.13
N ASN A 2 21.38 -0.02 -11.76
CA ASN A 2 20.85 -0.26 -10.42
C ASN A 2 21.30 -1.63 -9.93
N ARG A 3 21.68 -1.74 -8.65
CA ARG A 3 21.88 -2.98 -7.95
C ARG A 3 21.11 -2.96 -6.64
N ARG A 4 20.13 -3.87 -6.51
CA ARG A 4 19.24 -3.95 -5.37
C ARG A 4 19.20 -5.37 -4.79
N PHE A 5 19.25 -5.46 -3.49
CA PHE A 5 18.85 -6.62 -2.71
C PHE A 5 17.63 -6.24 -1.87
N GLU A 6 16.64 -7.12 -1.80
CA GLU A 6 15.43 -6.89 -1.02
C GLU A 6 15.09 -8.16 -0.23
N ASP A 7 14.92 -8.01 1.07
CA ASP A 7 14.49 -9.07 2.00
C ASP A 7 13.05 -8.75 2.47
N GLN A 8 12.10 -9.53 2.02
CA GLN A 8 10.71 -9.43 2.45
C GLN A 8 10.36 -10.61 3.35
N ARG A 9 9.87 -10.30 4.54
CA ARG A 9 9.47 -11.30 5.54
C ARG A 9 8.04 -11.06 5.98
N VAL A 10 7.23 -12.12 5.94
CA VAL A 10 5.86 -12.11 6.45
C VAL A 10 5.69 -13.26 7.44
N GLN A 11 5.18 -12.93 8.62
CA GLN A 11 4.85 -13.88 9.67
C GLN A 11 3.38 -13.70 10.03
N ASN A 12 2.66 -14.80 10.20
CA ASN A 12 1.26 -14.78 10.62
C ASN A 12 0.99 -15.93 11.59
N TYR A 13 0.43 -15.59 12.75
CA TYR A 13 0.02 -16.53 13.79
C TYR A 13 -1.46 -16.30 14.06
N SER A 14 -2.25 -17.36 14.06
CA SER A 14 -3.66 -17.28 14.36
C SER A 14 -4.12 -18.41 15.27
N LEU A 15 -4.99 -18.07 16.20
CA LEU A 15 -5.68 -19.00 17.08
C LEU A 15 -7.19 -18.72 16.98
N ARG A 16 -8.00 -19.78 16.93
CA ARG A 16 -9.44 -19.66 16.86
C ARG A 16 -10.13 -20.76 17.68
N GLY A 17 -11.32 -20.47 18.16
CA GLY A 17 -12.17 -21.43 18.83
C GLY A 17 -13.63 -21.23 18.47
N GLU A 18 -14.37 -22.34 18.43
CA GLU A 18 -15.81 -22.37 18.19
C GLU A 18 -16.45 -23.26 19.25
N HIS A 19 -17.53 -22.79 19.86
CA HIS A 19 -18.20 -23.45 20.97
C HIS A 19 -19.72 -23.39 20.80
N LEU A 20 -20.37 -24.52 20.93
CA LEU A 20 -21.82 -24.59 21.04
C LEU A 20 -22.18 -24.74 22.52
N ILE A 21 -22.79 -23.72 23.12
CA ILE A 21 -23.15 -23.67 24.53
C ILE A 21 -24.65 -23.91 24.68
N LYS A 22 -25.04 -24.90 25.49
CA LYS A 22 -26.45 -25.25 25.76
C LYS A 22 -27.31 -25.42 24.51
N SER A 23 -26.73 -26.01 23.44
CA SER A 23 -27.41 -26.34 22.17
C SER A 23 -28.00 -25.16 21.38
N SER A 24 -27.87 -23.93 21.83
CA SER A 24 -28.50 -22.77 21.20
C SER A 24 -27.65 -21.51 21.09
N LEU A 25 -26.58 -21.42 21.86
CA LEU A 25 -25.65 -20.29 21.81
C LEU A 25 -24.36 -20.72 21.12
N ASP A 26 -24.11 -20.20 19.95
CA ASP A 26 -22.81 -20.34 19.31
C ASP A 26 -21.90 -19.18 19.74
N LEU A 27 -20.72 -19.52 20.19
CA LEU A 27 -19.62 -18.61 20.49
C LEU A 27 -18.45 -18.91 19.57
N ASP A 28 -17.99 -17.95 18.81
CA ASP A 28 -16.74 -18.03 18.07
C ASP A 28 -15.78 -16.89 18.44
N TRP A 29 -14.50 -17.22 18.47
CA TRP A 29 -13.48 -16.22 18.73
C TRP A 29 -12.21 -16.51 17.90
N SER A 30 -11.46 -15.46 17.63
CA SER A 30 -10.11 -15.59 17.07
C SER A 30 -9.21 -14.48 17.58
N ALA A 31 -7.92 -14.81 17.67
CA ALA A 31 -6.83 -13.87 17.86
C ALA A 31 -5.78 -14.14 16.77
N ASN A 32 -5.24 -13.07 16.19
CA ASN A 32 -4.19 -13.16 15.18
C ASN A 32 -3.13 -12.10 15.44
N TYR A 33 -1.89 -12.45 15.11
CA TYR A 33 -0.76 -11.54 15.05
C TYR A 33 -0.07 -11.72 13.71
N SER A 34 0.17 -10.63 13.00
CA SER A 34 0.95 -10.61 11.79
C SER A 34 2.05 -9.58 11.86
N LYS A 35 3.20 -9.87 11.24
CA LYS A 35 4.31 -8.95 11.07
C LYS A 35 4.83 -9.08 9.65
N ALA A 36 4.97 -7.94 8.96
CA ALA A 36 5.63 -7.83 7.68
C ALA A 36 6.80 -6.85 7.79
N ARG A 37 7.89 -7.13 7.09
CA ARG A 37 9.02 -6.23 6.95
C ARG A 37 9.55 -6.31 5.54
N GLU A 38 9.85 -5.16 4.96
CA GLU A 38 10.64 -5.01 3.75
C GLU A 38 11.94 -4.30 4.14
N TYR A 39 13.07 -4.93 3.82
CA TYR A 39 14.38 -4.39 4.12
C TYR A 39 15.27 -4.42 2.90
N ARG A 40 15.75 -3.25 2.50
CA ARG A 40 16.69 -3.04 1.39
C ARG A 40 17.96 -2.40 1.95
N PRO A 41 18.98 -3.19 2.29
CA PRO A 41 20.16 -2.72 3.03
C PRO A 41 21.18 -1.93 2.18
N GLY A 42 20.99 -1.75 0.92
CA GLY A 42 21.97 -1.05 0.08
C GLY A 42 21.56 -1.13 -1.37
N GLU A 43 20.49 -0.42 -1.73
CA GLU A 43 20.10 -0.25 -3.11
C GLU A 43 20.99 0.84 -3.73
N ARG A 44 21.80 0.46 -4.72
CA ARG A 44 22.83 1.32 -5.31
C ARG A 44 22.45 1.72 -6.71
N TYR A 45 22.73 2.98 -7.05
CA TYR A 45 22.58 3.53 -8.37
C TYR A 45 23.90 4.17 -8.79
N ILE A 46 24.25 4.06 -10.08
CA ILE A 46 25.32 4.82 -10.72
C ILE A 46 24.78 5.42 -12.00
N GLU A 47 25.00 6.71 -12.18
CA GLU A 47 24.51 7.46 -13.32
C GLU A 47 25.67 8.11 -14.06
N TYR A 48 25.64 7.99 -15.40
CA TYR A 48 26.48 8.72 -16.34
C TYR A 48 25.61 9.54 -17.27
N ARG A 49 26.01 10.77 -17.55
CA ARG A 49 25.21 11.74 -18.30
C ARG A 49 26.02 12.39 -19.41
N GLN A 50 25.42 12.51 -20.60
CA GLN A 50 25.89 13.39 -21.67
C GLN A 50 24.92 14.57 -21.78
N LYS A 51 25.45 15.81 -21.72
CA LYS A 51 24.69 17.06 -21.87
C LYS A 51 24.87 17.65 -23.27
N GLY A 52 23.92 18.50 -23.73
CA GLY A 52 24.04 19.23 -25.00
C GLY A 52 23.97 18.32 -26.24
N VAL A 53 23.09 17.29 -26.18
CA VAL A 53 22.88 16.38 -27.31
C VAL A 53 21.68 16.85 -28.12
N ASP A 54 21.84 16.96 -29.44
CA ASP A 54 20.73 17.26 -30.34
C ASP A 54 19.79 16.06 -30.41
N MET A 55 18.49 16.30 -30.22
CA MET A 55 17.47 15.26 -30.22
C MET A 55 16.40 15.53 -31.30
N THR A 56 16.04 14.48 -31.99
CA THR A 56 14.87 14.46 -32.89
C THR A 56 13.76 13.63 -32.27
N GLN A 57 12.55 14.14 -32.29
CA GLN A 57 11.36 13.48 -31.75
C GLN A 57 10.45 13.03 -32.90
N ASP A 58 10.08 11.76 -32.91
CA ASP A 58 9.09 11.18 -33.79
C ASP A 58 7.91 10.63 -33.00
N PHE A 59 6.75 11.26 -33.16
CA PHE A 59 5.48 10.89 -32.52
C PHE A 59 4.50 10.25 -33.52
N SER A 60 4.96 9.83 -34.70
CA SER A 60 4.12 9.17 -35.72
C SER A 60 3.40 7.93 -35.16
N GLU A 61 4.01 7.27 -34.18
CA GLU A 61 3.42 6.17 -33.43
C GLU A 61 3.24 6.58 -31.95
N SER A 62 2.03 7.02 -31.60
CA SER A 62 1.73 7.60 -30.28
C SER A 62 2.00 6.65 -29.10
N LYS A 63 1.90 5.34 -29.33
CA LYS A 63 2.19 4.32 -28.29
C LYS A 63 3.67 4.14 -28.02
N PHE A 64 4.50 4.39 -29.03
CA PHE A 64 5.95 4.22 -28.97
C PHE A 64 6.67 5.45 -29.57
N PRO A 65 6.59 6.62 -28.90
CA PRO A 65 7.29 7.81 -29.39
C PRO A 65 8.80 7.53 -29.44
N LEU A 66 9.45 7.90 -30.54
CA LEU A 66 10.87 7.67 -30.73
C LEU A 66 11.65 8.98 -30.55
N LEU A 67 12.60 8.93 -29.61
CA LEU A 67 13.61 9.96 -29.44
C LEU A 67 14.92 9.43 -30.01
N THR A 68 15.48 10.13 -31.00
CA THR A 68 16.80 9.81 -31.57
C THR A 68 17.74 10.95 -31.31
N THR A 69 18.97 10.60 -30.98
CA THR A 69 20.03 11.54 -30.71
C THR A 69 21.16 11.36 -31.77
N SER A 70 21.98 12.37 -32.00
CA SER A 70 23.07 12.33 -32.93
C SER A 70 24.39 12.53 -32.21
N GLY A 71 25.42 11.73 -32.59
CA GLY A 71 26.77 11.91 -32.09
C GLY A 71 27.07 11.36 -30.70
N GLU A 72 26.24 10.41 -30.22
CA GLU A 72 26.50 9.70 -28.98
C GLU A 72 27.70 8.78 -29.11
N SER A 73 28.53 8.85 -28.09
CA SER A 73 29.62 7.88 -27.86
C SER A 73 29.70 7.64 -26.36
N ILE A 74 29.88 6.38 -25.96
CA ILE A 74 30.05 6.03 -24.54
C ILE A 74 31.17 6.82 -23.87
N SER A 75 32.18 7.29 -24.65
CA SER A 75 33.26 8.14 -24.16
C SER A 75 32.87 9.59 -23.85
N LYS A 76 31.65 10.00 -24.17
CA LYS A 76 31.13 11.34 -23.87
C LYS A 76 30.22 11.35 -22.63
N PHE A 77 29.83 10.19 -22.12
CA PHE A 77 29.02 10.10 -20.88
C PHE A 77 29.93 10.30 -19.67
N LYS A 78 29.73 11.41 -18.99
CA LYS A 78 30.47 11.78 -17.79
C LYS A 78 29.76 11.26 -16.55
N PHE A 79 30.51 10.96 -15.50
CA PHE A 79 30.00 10.65 -14.18
C PHE A 79 29.02 11.74 -13.73
N ASN A 80 27.87 11.32 -13.21
CA ASN A 80 26.86 12.21 -12.66
C ASN A 80 26.64 11.96 -11.17
N SER A 81 26.44 10.71 -10.75
CA SER A 81 26.26 10.38 -9.35
C SER A 81 26.45 8.89 -9.07
N VAL A 82 26.81 8.58 -7.82
CA VAL A 82 26.62 7.28 -7.18
C VAL A 82 25.82 7.50 -5.92
N THR A 83 24.75 6.71 -5.74
CA THR A 83 23.91 6.79 -4.54
C THR A 83 23.68 5.41 -3.93
N GLU A 84 23.42 5.38 -2.61
CA GLU A 84 23.04 4.19 -1.89
C GLU A 84 21.88 4.49 -0.95
N ASN A 85 20.81 3.72 -1.07
CA ASN A 85 19.62 3.83 -0.23
C ASN A 85 19.54 2.64 0.72
N THR A 86 19.17 2.89 1.97
CA THR A 86 18.69 1.87 2.89
C THR A 86 17.23 2.14 3.19
N ASN A 87 16.36 1.16 2.96
CA ASN A 87 14.95 1.28 3.25
C ASN A 87 14.56 0.16 4.23
N ASP A 88 13.97 0.53 5.36
CA ASP A 88 13.42 -0.39 6.34
C ASP A 88 11.96 -0.01 6.63
N THR A 89 11.05 -0.80 6.11
CA THR A 89 9.62 -0.63 6.37
C THR A 89 9.09 -1.85 7.10
N SER A 90 8.53 -1.64 8.28
CA SER A 90 7.93 -2.70 9.07
C SER A 90 6.49 -2.39 9.43
N GLU A 91 5.66 -3.43 9.46
CA GLU A 91 4.26 -3.35 9.85
C GLU A 91 3.93 -4.54 10.74
N SER A 92 3.22 -4.30 11.84
CA SER A 92 2.66 -5.36 12.68
C SER A 92 1.19 -5.11 12.94
N GLU A 93 0.40 -6.18 13.01
CA GLU A 93 -1.02 -6.10 13.34
C GLU A 93 -1.39 -7.18 14.35
N PHE A 94 -2.02 -6.78 15.44
CA PHE A 94 -2.73 -7.66 16.35
C PHE A 94 -4.24 -7.50 16.13
N GLY A 95 -4.94 -8.59 15.89
CA GLY A 95 -6.39 -8.64 15.75
C GLY A 95 -7.01 -9.64 16.71
N ALA A 96 -8.12 -9.26 17.34
CA ALA A 96 -8.94 -10.17 18.13
C ALA A 96 -10.42 -9.92 17.85
N LYS A 97 -11.22 -10.97 17.83
CA LYS A 97 -12.67 -10.88 17.72
C LYS A 97 -13.35 -11.95 18.56
N VAL A 98 -14.55 -11.63 19.03
CA VAL A 98 -15.46 -12.56 19.65
C VAL A 98 -16.87 -12.31 19.12
N ASN A 99 -17.59 -13.37 18.79
CA ASN A 99 -18.95 -13.31 18.26
C ASN A 99 -19.84 -14.29 19.04
N ILE A 100 -21.06 -13.88 19.29
CA ILE A 100 -22.12 -14.71 19.80
C ILE A 100 -23.27 -14.76 18.80
N ARG A 101 -23.93 -15.91 18.70
CA ARG A 101 -25.10 -16.11 17.87
C ARG A 101 -26.16 -16.90 18.64
N VAL A 102 -27.37 -16.37 18.65
CA VAL A 102 -28.53 -16.99 19.33
C VAL A 102 -29.71 -17.09 18.36
N PRO A 103 -30.53 -18.13 18.44
CA PRO A 103 -31.82 -18.16 17.77
C PRO A 103 -32.69 -16.99 18.27
N PHE A 104 -33.27 -16.25 17.33
CA PHE A 104 -34.19 -15.16 17.61
C PHE A 104 -35.08 -14.92 16.39
N THR A 105 -36.37 -15.08 16.55
CA THR A 105 -37.34 -14.85 15.48
C THR A 105 -38.55 -14.07 16.00
N VAL A 106 -39.03 -13.16 15.18
CA VAL A 106 -40.27 -12.41 15.43
C VAL A 106 -41.45 -13.01 14.66
N VAL A 107 -41.21 -14.01 13.80
CA VAL A 107 -42.24 -14.68 13.03
C VAL A 107 -42.34 -16.14 13.50
N PRO A 108 -43.43 -16.56 14.10
CA PRO A 108 -43.63 -17.94 14.54
C PRO A 108 -43.37 -18.93 13.38
N SER A 109 -42.74 -20.05 13.70
CA SER A 109 -42.40 -21.13 12.76
C SER A 109 -41.36 -20.79 11.67
N GLN A 110 -40.84 -19.57 11.64
CA GLN A 110 -39.77 -19.17 10.74
C GLN A 110 -38.43 -19.12 11.45
N LYS A 111 -37.35 -19.18 10.65
CA LYS A 111 -35.99 -19.12 11.17
C LYS A 111 -35.55 -17.66 11.38
N GLY A 112 -34.94 -17.41 12.51
CA GLY A 112 -34.32 -16.13 12.78
C GLY A 112 -33.12 -16.30 13.72
N ARG A 113 -32.17 -15.37 13.63
CA ARG A 113 -30.95 -15.37 14.44
C ARG A 113 -30.50 -13.97 14.73
N LEU A 114 -30.08 -13.75 15.96
CA LEU A 114 -29.36 -12.54 16.36
C LEU A 114 -27.87 -12.88 16.52
N ARG A 115 -27.01 -12.02 15.98
CA ARG A 115 -25.57 -12.15 16.10
C ARG A 115 -25.00 -10.82 16.58
N ALA A 116 -24.15 -10.87 17.61
CA ALA A 116 -23.41 -9.71 18.09
C ALA A 116 -21.94 -10.05 18.24
N GLY A 117 -21.08 -9.04 18.15
CA GLY A 117 -19.65 -9.30 18.33
C GLY A 117 -18.85 -8.03 18.58
N LEU A 118 -17.64 -8.28 19.07
CA LEU A 118 -16.61 -7.28 19.31
C LEU A 118 -15.38 -7.61 18.47
N ARG A 119 -14.70 -6.58 18.00
CA ARG A 119 -13.42 -6.70 17.30
C ARG A 119 -12.46 -5.62 17.78
N LEU A 120 -11.23 -6.03 18.02
CA LEU A 120 -10.09 -5.17 18.26
C LEU A 120 -9.09 -5.37 17.11
N ARG A 121 -8.50 -4.27 16.62
CA ARG A 121 -7.35 -4.29 15.73
C ARG A 121 -6.37 -3.22 16.19
N ILE A 122 -5.13 -3.60 16.37
CA ILE A 122 -4.01 -2.70 16.68
C ILE A 122 -2.98 -2.89 15.59
N LYS A 123 -2.68 -1.84 14.86
CA LYS A 123 -1.71 -1.84 13.77
C LYS A 123 -0.63 -0.81 14.04
N GLU A 124 0.62 -1.20 13.84
CA GLU A 124 1.78 -0.32 13.94
C GLU A 124 2.57 -0.41 12.65
N LYS A 125 3.00 0.73 12.13
CA LYS A 125 3.83 0.83 10.93
C LYS A 125 4.95 1.82 11.18
N SER A 126 6.15 1.44 10.78
CA SER A 126 7.34 2.28 10.82
C SER A 126 8.00 2.28 9.46
N ARG A 127 8.45 3.43 9.03
CA ARG A 127 9.29 3.63 7.86
C ARG A 127 10.52 4.40 8.27
N ASP A 128 11.69 3.78 8.09
CA ASP A 128 13.01 4.32 8.41
C ASP A 128 13.93 4.12 7.21
N ASN A 129 14.11 5.17 6.44
CA ASN A 129 14.92 5.20 5.23
C ASN A 129 16.14 6.08 5.46
N LYS A 130 17.22 5.78 4.73
CA LYS A 130 18.42 6.63 4.62
C LYS A 130 18.87 6.68 3.19
N PHE A 131 19.41 7.81 2.79
CA PHE A 131 19.92 8.05 1.46
C PHE A 131 21.30 8.73 1.55
N PHE A 132 22.26 8.21 0.77
CA PHE A 132 23.62 8.74 0.70
C PHE A 132 24.02 8.97 -0.75
N ALA A 133 24.62 10.10 -1.01
CA ALA A 133 25.35 10.42 -2.22
C ALA A 133 26.84 10.18 -2.00
N TYR A 134 27.56 9.84 -3.06
CA TYR A 134 28.99 9.56 -3.01
C TYR A 134 29.70 10.24 -4.18
N GLU A 135 30.74 11.01 -3.87
CA GLU A 135 31.61 11.62 -4.84
C GLU A 135 32.98 10.90 -4.85
N PRO A 136 33.51 10.51 -6.04
CA PRO A 136 34.84 9.89 -6.11
C PRO A 136 35.93 10.88 -5.71
N VAL A 137 36.80 10.50 -4.76
CA VAL A 137 37.95 11.33 -4.32
C VAL A 137 39.06 11.33 -5.38
N ASN A 138 39.19 10.22 -6.16
CA ASN A 138 40.22 10.05 -7.13
C ASN A 138 39.65 9.91 -8.56
N SER A 139 40.45 10.30 -9.57
CA SER A 139 40.14 10.01 -10.98
C SER A 139 40.12 8.50 -11.25
N GLY A 140 39.26 8.06 -12.16
CA GLY A 140 39.17 6.64 -12.55
C GLY A 140 37.75 6.16 -12.80
N MET A 141 36.76 7.04 -12.67
CA MET A 141 35.36 6.79 -13.08
C MET A 141 34.70 8.06 -13.66
N GLU A 142 35.51 8.93 -14.26
CA GLU A 142 35.01 10.19 -14.83
C GLU A 142 34.16 9.97 -16.08
N LEU A 143 34.45 8.95 -16.85
CA LEU A 143 33.76 8.59 -18.08
C LEU A 143 33.18 7.18 -17.96
N LEU A 144 32.09 6.93 -18.69
CA LEU A 144 31.51 5.58 -18.78
C LEU A 144 32.50 4.53 -19.31
N THR A 145 33.47 4.98 -20.08
CA THR A 145 34.59 4.11 -20.61
C THR A 145 35.61 3.70 -19.56
N ASP A 146 35.67 4.38 -18.43
CA ASP A 146 36.64 4.11 -17.36
C ASP A 146 36.18 2.96 -16.45
N VAL A 147 34.94 2.53 -16.58
CA VAL A 147 34.34 1.53 -15.73
C VAL A 147 33.92 0.28 -16.51
N SER A 148 33.72 -0.82 -15.81
CA SER A 148 33.21 -2.04 -16.45
C SER A 148 31.77 -1.86 -16.89
N THR A 149 31.48 -2.09 -18.15
CA THR A 149 30.17 -1.87 -18.78
C THR A 149 29.52 -3.16 -19.26
N VAL A 150 28.20 -3.06 -19.51
CA VAL A 150 27.39 -4.06 -20.17
C VAL A 150 26.55 -3.39 -21.25
N THR A 151 26.43 -4.02 -22.42
CA THR A 151 25.60 -3.53 -23.53
C THR A 151 24.39 -4.42 -23.69
N PHE A 152 23.21 -3.82 -23.73
CA PHE A 152 21.94 -4.51 -23.97
C PHE A 152 21.57 -4.39 -25.45
N ASP A 153 21.24 -5.52 -26.09
CA ASP A 153 20.90 -5.60 -27.53
C ASP A 153 19.40 -5.30 -27.81
N GLY A 154 18.64 -4.97 -26.80
CA GLY A 154 17.20 -4.67 -26.90
C GLY A 154 16.29 -5.88 -27.04
N LYS A 155 16.83 -7.12 -27.11
CA LYS A 155 15.97 -8.32 -27.16
C LYS A 155 15.17 -8.49 -25.88
N GLY A 156 13.84 -8.57 -26.04
CA GLY A 156 12.92 -8.69 -24.92
C GLY A 156 12.66 -7.40 -24.13
N PHE A 157 13.35 -6.30 -24.49
CA PHE A 157 13.09 -5.00 -23.88
C PHE A 157 11.90 -4.32 -24.57
N ASN A 158 10.82 -4.11 -23.84
CA ASN A 158 9.60 -3.47 -24.32
C ASN A 158 9.12 -3.99 -25.69
N PRO A 159 8.61 -5.24 -25.80
CA PRO A 159 8.27 -5.87 -27.07
C PRO A 159 7.36 -5.00 -27.95
N GLY A 160 7.75 -4.83 -29.21
CA GLY A 160 7.05 -3.98 -30.19
C GLY A 160 7.54 -2.52 -30.24
N ALA A 161 8.40 -2.09 -29.31
CA ALA A 161 9.08 -0.80 -29.37
C ALA A 161 10.38 -0.88 -30.18
N LYS A 162 10.79 0.25 -30.74
CA LYS A 162 12.06 0.40 -31.48
C LYS A 162 13.19 0.94 -30.59
N TYR A 163 13.07 0.78 -29.28
CA TYR A 163 14.05 1.28 -28.32
C TYR A 163 15.25 0.34 -28.21
N ILE A 164 16.44 0.90 -28.24
CA ILE A 164 17.69 0.19 -27.99
C ILE A 164 18.27 0.75 -26.68
N PRO A 165 18.35 -0.07 -25.61
CA PRO A 165 18.80 0.43 -24.30
C PRO A 165 20.23 0.97 -24.28
N GLY A 166 21.15 0.37 -25.04
CA GLY A 166 22.53 0.82 -25.13
C GLY A 166 23.46 0.22 -24.07
N THR A 167 24.52 0.99 -23.73
CA THR A 167 25.61 0.57 -22.85
C THR A 167 25.52 1.30 -21.50
N PHE A 168 25.68 0.54 -20.41
CA PHE A 168 25.60 1.00 -19.02
C PHE A 168 26.81 0.49 -18.22
N ALA A 169 27.09 1.14 -17.09
CA ALA A 169 27.99 0.55 -16.09
C ALA A 169 27.44 -0.80 -15.62
N SER A 170 28.28 -1.80 -15.39
CA SER A 170 27.77 -3.12 -15.00
C SER A 170 27.34 -3.16 -13.54
N ALA A 171 26.27 -3.91 -13.24
CA ALA A 171 25.82 -4.14 -11.85
C ALA A 171 26.92 -4.82 -10.98
N ALA A 172 27.78 -5.63 -11.60
CA ALA A 172 28.94 -6.24 -10.94
C ALA A 172 29.98 -5.19 -10.52
N TYR A 173 30.22 -4.19 -11.36
CA TYR A 173 31.10 -3.06 -11.04
C TYR A 173 30.53 -2.27 -9.86
N LEU A 174 29.29 -1.82 -9.98
CA LEU A 174 28.59 -1.06 -8.93
C LEU A 174 28.57 -1.81 -7.58
N GLY A 175 28.38 -3.12 -7.62
CA GLY A 175 28.37 -3.95 -6.42
C GLY A 175 29.71 -4.11 -5.72
N LYS A 176 30.82 -3.91 -6.43
CA LYS A 176 32.19 -4.02 -5.88
C LYS A 176 32.73 -2.70 -5.33
N LEU A 177 32.03 -1.57 -5.55
CA LEU A 177 32.47 -0.29 -5.00
C LEU A 177 32.49 -0.33 -3.48
N ASP A 178 33.63 -0.01 -2.88
CA ASP A 178 33.80 0.15 -1.44
C ASP A 178 33.42 1.59 -1.04
N LEU A 179 32.10 1.83 -1.00
CA LEU A 179 31.52 3.16 -0.72
C LEU A 179 31.77 3.65 0.71
N ASN A 180 32.22 2.76 1.63
CA ASN A 180 32.56 3.16 2.99
C ASN A 180 34.04 3.55 3.14
N ASN A 181 34.84 3.45 2.07
CA ASN A 181 36.25 3.82 2.09
C ASN A 181 36.43 5.30 1.78
N ALA A 182 36.66 6.13 2.81
CA ALA A 182 36.83 7.57 2.69
C ALA A 182 38.04 8.00 1.84
N SER A 183 38.98 7.09 1.50
CA SER A 183 40.06 7.41 0.54
C SER A 183 39.62 7.27 -0.92
N LEU A 184 38.46 6.63 -1.17
CA LEU A 184 37.89 6.42 -2.50
C LEU A 184 36.65 7.27 -2.76
N PHE A 185 35.85 7.51 -1.75
CA PHE A 185 34.58 8.23 -1.87
C PHE A 185 34.37 9.21 -0.70
N ASP A 186 33.95 10.40 -1.04
CA ASP A 186 33.31 11.33 -0.12
C ASP A 186 31.85 10.93 0.01
N LYS A 187 31.39 10.73 1.26
CA LYS A 187 30.04 10.28 1.57
C LYS A 187 29.26 11.42 2.17
N GLU A 188 28.14 11.76 1.56
CA GLU A 188 27.20 12.77 2.02
C GLU A 188 25.82 12.16 2.26
N GLU A 189 25.21 12.49 3.39
CA GLU A 189 23.81 12.14 3.62
C GLU A 189 22.93 13.13 2.86
N ASP A 190 21.91 12.62 2.15
CA ASP A 190 20.92 13.45 1.46
C ASP A 190 19.57 13.36 2.19
N PRO A 191 19.33 14.24 3.16
CA PRO A 191 18.14 14.23 4.00
C PRO A 191 16.85 14.51 3.22
N ALA A 192 16.93 15.23 2.08
CA ALA A 192 15.76 15.55 1.24
C ALA A 192 15.02 14.30 0.78
N GLU A 193 15.76 13.22 0.52
CA GLU A 193 15.23 11.98 -0.01
C GLU A 193 14.52 11.10 1.05
N PHE A 194 14.69 11.37 2.36
CA PHE A 194 14.12 10.47 3.36
C PHE A 194 13.48 11.13 4.58
N LEU A 195 13.85 12.35 4.99
CA LEU A 195 13.32 12.94 6.22
C LEU A 195 11.78 13.04 6.21
N THR A 196 11.20 13.48 5.10
CA THR A 196 9.75 13.69 4.97
C THR A 196 8.97 12.40 4.82
N VAL A 197 9.61 11.32 4.35
CA VAL A 197 8.96 10.03 4.12
C VAL A 197 9.09 9.06 5.30
N ASN A 198 9.94 9.38 6.27
CA ASN A 198 10.09 8.61 7.51
C ASN A 198 8.99 8.96 8.51
N TYR A 199 8.31 7.96 9.03
CA TYR A 199 7.23 8.13 9.98
C TYR A 199 7.00 6.88 10.84
N ASN A 200 6.31 7.08 11.96
CA ASN A 200 5.71 6.04 12.76
C ASN A 200 4.20 6.25 12.83
N ALA A 201 3.45 5.16 12.70
CA ALA A 201 2.00 5.18 12.72
C ALA A 201 1.46 4.06 13.62
N LYS A 202 0.52 4.41 14.49
CA LYS A 202 -0.22 3.46 15.31
C LYS A 202 -1.71 3.70 15.15
N GLU A 203 -2.44 2.66 14.76
CA GLU A 203 -3.89 2.68 14.61
C GLU A 203 -4.53 1.63 15.51
N LYS A 204 -5.53 2.03 16.29
CA LYS A 204 -6.35 1.13 17.11
C LYS A 204 -7.81 1.25 16.68
N ILE A 205 -8.42 0.13 16.32
CA ILE A 205 -9.83 0.09 15.92
C ILE A 205 -10.57 -0.82 16.89
N TYR A 206 -11.56 -0.25 17.57
CA TYR A 206 -12.52 -0.96 18.40
C TYR A 206 -13.84 -0.98 17.66
N ALA A 207 -14.40 -2.15 17.45
CA ALA A 207 -15.66 -2.29 16.75
C ALA A 207 -16.63 -3.21 17.49
N THR A 208 -17.89 -2.84 17.40
CA THR A 208 -19.01 -3.69 17.83
C THR A 208 -20.02 -3.78 16.70
N TYR A 209 -20.75 -4.87 16.64
CA TYR A 209 -21.84 -5.01 15.68
C TYR A 209 -22.99 -5.81 16.24
N LEU A 210 -24.17 -5.54 15.67
CA LEU A 210 -25.38 -6.33 15.83
C LEU A 210 -25.92 -6.67 14.45
N ARG A 211 -26.26 -7.94 14.23
CA ARG A 211 -26.85 -8.44 12.99
C ARG A 211 -28.05 -9.30 13.32
N TRP A 212 -29.13 -9.07 12.58
CA TRP A 212 -30.34 -9.84 12.65
C TRP A 212 -30.65 -10.48 11.31
N ASP A 213 -30.70 -11.83 11.28
CA ASP A 213 -31.11 -12.63 10.14
C ASP A 213 -32.54 -13.11 10.41
N GLN A 214 -33.48 -12.89 9.49
CA GLN A 214 -34.88 -13.24 9.67
C GLN A 214 -35.49 -13.75 8.37
N ASP A 215 -36.10 -14.93 8.42
CA ASP A 215 -37.03 -15.41 7.40
C ASP A 215 -38.44 -14.95 7.78
N PHE A 216 -39.11 -14.18 6.91
CA PHE A 216 -40.48 -13.73 7.12
C PHE A 216 -41.49 -14.77 6.63
N ASN A 217 -41.13 -15.52 5.59
CA ASN A 217 -41.81 -16.67 5.03
C ASN A 217 -40.86 -17.47 4.16
N ASP A 218 -41.35 -18.51 3.48
CA ASP A 218 -40.51 -19.37 2.63
C ASP A 218 -39.88 -18.64 1.44
N LYS A 219 -40.37 -17.46 1.10
CA LYS A 219 -39.89 -16.66 -0.04
C LYS A 219 -39.09 -15.45 0.35
N LEU A 220 -39.37 -14.79 1.45
CA LEU A 220 -38.76 -13.54 1.86
C LEU A 220 -37.86 -13.70 3.09
N SER A 221 -36.61 -13.33 2.96
CA SER A 221 -35.66 -13.24 4.08
C SER A 221 -34.94 -11.89 4.08
N MET A 222 -34.47 -11.50 5.25
CA MET A 222 -33.76 -10.24 5.51
C MET A 222 -32.51 -10.51 6.34
N VAL A 223 -31.46 -9.73 6.05
CA VAL A 223 -30.31 -9.53 6.94
C VAL A 223 -30.20 -8.04 7.21
N LEU A 224 -30.33 -7.64 8.46
CA LEU A 224 -30.14 -6.28 8.92
C LEU A 224 -28.93 -6.22 9.85
N GLY A 225 -28.02 -5.30 9.62
CA GLY A 225 -26.79 -5.15 10.40
C GLY A 225 -26.45 -3.70 10.72
N PHE A 226 -25.86 -3.48 11.87
CA PHE A 226 -25.27 -2.22 12.30
C PHE A 226 -23.90 -2.51 12.87
N ARG A 227 -22.90 -1.76 12.43
CA ARG A 227 -21.53 -1.84 12.94
C ARG A 227 -21.07 -0.45 13.36
N LEU A 228 -20.57 -0.33 14.58
CA LEU A 228 -19.94 0.86 15.11
C LEU A 228 -18.45 0.63 15.22
N GLU A 229 -17.64 1.53 14.62
CA GLU A 229 -16.18 1.51 14.71
C GLU A 229 -15.67 2.79 15.35
N ASN A 230 -14.90 2.68 16.42
CA ASN A 230 -14.09 3.76 16.96
C ASN A 230 -12.64 3.53 16.56
N THR A 231 -12.07 4.50 15.84
CA THR A 231 -10.67 4.49 15.39
C THR A 231 -9.89 5.52 16.17
N LYS A 232 -8.73 5.13 16.71
CA LYS A 232 -7.74 6.03 17.33
C LYS A 232 -6.45 5.91 16.56
N ILE A 233 -5.90 7.04 16.13
CA ILE A 233 -4.63 7.13 15.42
C ILE A 233 -3.64 7.94 16.26
N ASP A 234 -2.37 7.55 16.19
CA ASP A 234 -1.25 8.20 16.85
C ASP A 234 -0.06 8.13 15.89
N TYR A 235 0.26 9.26 15.25
CA TYR A 235 1.24 9.34 14.17
C TYR A 235 2.33 10.34 14.52
N THR A 236 3.57 9.96 14.18
CA THR A 236 4.75 10.80 14.31
C THR A 236 5.38 11.00 12.94
N GLY A 237 5.62 12.23 12.56
CA GLY A 237 6.35 12.63 11.35
C GLY A 237 7.43 13.65 11.67
N ASN A 238 8.18 14.09 10.67
CA ASN A 238 9.28 15.01 10.83
C ASN A 238 8.90 16.43 10.38
N ARG A 239 9.40 17.41 11.12
CA ARG A 239 9.46 18.83 10.69
C ARG A 239 10.82 19.07 10.07
N VAL A 240 10.80 19.50 8.82
CA VAL A 240 12.00 19.69 8.00
C VAL A 240 12.02 21.10 7.45
N LEU A 241 13.19 21.72 7.44
CA LEU A 241 13.46 23.02 6.84
C LEU A 241 14.38 22.83 5.63
N ASP A 242 13.99 23.45 4.51
CA ASP A 242 14.74 23.45 3.25
C ASP A 242 15.16 22.03 2.80
N GLU A 243 14.26 21.05 3.01
CA GLU A 243 14.42 19.64 2.66
C GLU A 243 15.53 18.89 3.43
N GLU A 244 16.47 19.59 4.05
CA GLU A 244 17.71 19.01 4.59
C GLU A 244 17.77 19.02 6.12
N THR A 245 17.18 20.02 6.78
CA THR A 245 17.35 20.21 8.21
C THR A 245 16.20 19.65 9.02
N LEU A 246 16.46 18.64 9.84
CA LEU A 246 15.49 18.14 10.81
C LEU A 246 15.35 19.11 11.98
N GLU A 247 14.26 19.85 12.05
CA GLU A 247 13.94 20.75 13.16
C GLU A 247 13.32 20.02 14.38
N GLY A 248 12.77 18.82 14.17
CA GLY A 248 12.17 18.02 15.22
C GLY A 248 11.07 17.09 14.71
N GLN A 249 10.31 16.50 15.63
CA GLN A 249 9.21 15.60 15.33
C GLN A 249 7.86 16.24 15.67
N ILE A 250 6.85 15.89 14.88
CA ILE A 250 5.46 16.28 15.10
C ILE A 250 4.67 15.04 15.43
N ASN A 251 3.97 15.07 16.57
CA ASN A 251 3.02 14.02 16.95
C ASN A 251 1.60 14.50 16.71
N ASN A 252 0.77 13.67 16.13
CA ASN A 252 -0.66 13.90 15.96
C ASN A 252 -1.46 12.72 16.45
N THR A 253 -2.45 13.00 17.29
CA THR A 253 -3.40 12.00 17.81
C THR A 253 -4.80 12.43 17.44
N ASN A 254 -5.57 11.53 16.82
CA ASN A 254 -6.96 11.77 16.45
C ASN A 254 -7.83 10.56 16.79
N SER A 255 -9.15 10.80 16.96
CA SER A 255 -10.13 9.74 17.25
C SER A 255 -11.48 10.08 16.65
N TYR A 256 -12.07 9.12 15.95
CA TYR A 256 -13.39 9.28 15.35
C TYR A 256 -14.20 7.98 15.44
N THR A 257 -15.54 8.12 15.29
CA THR A 257 -16.47 6.99 15.38
C THR A 257 -17.40 6.99 14.17
N ASN A 258 -17.55 5.83 13.56
CA ASN A 258 -18.35 5.63 12.35
C ASN A 258 -19.41 4.55 12.56
N LEU A 259 -20.64 4.82 12.08
CA LEU A 259 -21.73 3.86 12.02
C LEU A 259 -21.89 3.35 10.59
N LEU A 260 -21.90 2.04 10.42
CA LEU A 260 -21.97 1.35 9.14
C LEU A 260 -23.21 0.45 9.11
N PRO A 261 -24.37 0.94 8.64
CA PRO A 261 -25.58 0.16 8.46
C PRO A 261 -25.49 -0.74 7.23
N SER A 262 -26.20 -1.87 7.27
CA SER A 262 -26.35 -2.79 6.14
C SER A 262 -27.72 -3.45 6.17
N LEU A 263 -28.35 -3.54 5.01
CA LEU A 263 -29.62 -4.24 4.80
C LEU A 263 -29.50 -5.08 3.53
N THR A 264 -29.87 -6.35 3.63
CA THR A 264 -30.01 -7.23 2.46
C THR A 264 -31.36 -7.91 2.54
N LEU A 265 -32.13 -7.83 1.45
CA LEU A 265 -33.39 -8.53 1.25
C LEU A 265 -33.19 -9.59 0.18
N GLN A 266 -33.73 -10.77 0.40
CA GLN A 266 -33.77 -11.84 -0.58
C GLN A 266 -35.21 -12.28 -0.79
N TYR A 267 -35.63 -12.29 -2.05
CA TYR A 267 -36.95 -12.78 -2.45
C TYR A 267 -36.81 -13.97 -3.43
N LYS A 268 -37.31 -15.13 -3.04
CA LYS A 268 -37.40 -16.31 -3.88
C LYS A 268 -38.74 -16.28 -4.60
N ALA A 269 -38.77 -15.77 -5.84
CA ALA A 269 -40.00 -15.69 -6.63
C ALA A 269 -40.55 -17.12 -6.88
N ASN A 270 -39.66 -18.05 -7.17
CA ASN A 270 -39.91 -19.49 -7.19
C ASN A 270 -38.64 -20.25 -6.75
N LYS A 271 -38.60 -21.57 -6.88
CA LYS A 271 -37.45 -22.39 -6.46
C LYS A 271 -36.18 -22.17 -7.26
N ASP A 272 -36.27 -21.56 -8.43
CA ASP A 272 -35.16 -21.37 -9.36
C ASP A 272 -34.81 -19.88 -9.54
N LEU A 273 -35.74 -18.94 -9.22
CA LEU A 273 -35.55 -17.50 -9.40
C LEU A 273 -35.44 -16.78 -8.05
N VAL A 274 -34.29 -16.14 -7.84
CA VAL A 274 -33.97 -15.37 -6.63
C VAL A 274 -33.68 -13.91 -7.02
N ILE A 275 -34.28 -12.99 -6.30
CA ILE A 275 -34.04 -11.55 -6.39
C ILE A 275 -33.40 -11.10 -5.08
N ARG A 276 -32.31 -10.35 -5.16
CA ARG A 276 -31.63 -9.76 -4.00
C ARG A 276 -31.57 -8.25 -4.16
N ALA A 277 -31.86 -7.55 -3.09
CA ALA A 277 -31.60 -6.12 -2.99
C ALA A 277 -30.74 -5.87 -1.76
N ALA A 278 -29.72 -5.02 -1.89
CA ALA A 278 -28.86 -4.65 -0.77
C ALA A 278 -28.67 -3.13 -0.71
N ALA A 279 -28.55 -2.63 0.51
CA ALA A 279 -28.12 -1.27 0.82
C ALA A 279 -27.06 -1.36 1.93
N THR A 280 -25.82 -0.96 1.62
CA THR A 280 -24.70 -1.11 2.53
C THR A 280 -23.84 0.14 2.57
N THR A 281 -23.30 0.47 3.74
CA THR A 281 -22.31 1.53 3.89
C THR A 281 -20.96 0.91 4.20
N ALA A 282 -19.94 1.31 3.45
CA ALA A 282 -18.55 0.96 3.68
C ALA A 282 -17.72 2.22 3.90
N LEU A 283 -16.53 2.06 4.51
CA LEU A 283 -15.57 3.14 4.64
C LEU A 283 -14.18 2.71 4.16
N ALA A 284 -13.44 3.66 3.59
CA ALA A 284 -12.02 3.54 3.30
C ALA A 284 -11.25 4.60 4.11
N ARG A 285 -10.15 4.20 4.72
CA ARG A 285 -9.26 5.11 5.44
C ARG A 285 -8.18 5.62 4.50
N PRO A 286 -7.75 6.89 4.63
CA PRO A 286 -6.56 7.38 3.94
C PRO A 286 -5.34 6.52 4.26
N ASP A 287 -4.34 6.52 3.38
CA ASP A 287 -3.09 5.82 3.66
C ASP A 287 -2.28 6.51 4.77
N TYR A 288 -1.35 5.77 5.37
CA TYR A 288 -0.61 6.27 6.53
C TYR A 288 0.34 7.42 6.21
N TYR A 289 0.89 7.47 5.00
CA TYR A 289 1.78 8.54 4.60
C TYR A 289 1.02 9.87 4.44
N ALA A 290 -0.18 9.82 3.83
CA ALA A 290 -1.03 11.01 3.70
C ALA A 290 -1.47 11.59 5.05
N LEU A 291 -1.62 10.72 6.07
CA LEU A 291 -1.97 11.09 7.45
C LEU A 291 -0.75 11.44 8.32
N ALA A 292 0.46 11.07 7.90
CA ALA A 292 1.67 11.36 8.68
C ALA A 292 1.88 12.88 8.80
N PRO A 293 2.11 13.42 10.00
CA PRO A 293 2.17 14.86 10.22
C PRO A 293 3.55 15.44 9.85
N TYR A 294 4.10 15.08 8.68
CA TYR A 294 5.34 15.69 8.24
C TYR A 294 5.08 17.12 7.74
N VAL A 295 6.08 17.98 7.91
CA VAL A 295 6.11 19.35 7.35
C VAL A 295 7.50 19.58 6.78
N ASN A 296 7.56 19.98 5.51
CA ASN A 296 8.75 20.47 4.84
C ASN A 296 8.51 21.92 4.44
N ASN A 297 9.29 22.82 4.99
CA ASN A 297 9.23 24.26 4.69
C ASN A 297 10.41 24.62 3.78
N ILE A 298 10.13 24.83 2.50
CA ILE A 298 11.12 25.22 1.48
C ILE A 298 11.10 26.73 1.34
N ALA A 299 11.94 27.42 2.12
CA ALA A 299 11.90 28.88 2.23
C ALA A 299 12.27 29.57 0.90
N ALA A 300 13.21 29.01 0.12
CA ALA A 300 13.64 29.55 -1.16
C ALA A 300 12.48 29.59 -2.19
N ASP A 301 11.64 28.57 -2.21
CA ASP A 301 10.53 28.42 -3.15
C ASP A 301 9.22 28.99 -2.59
N ARG A 302 9.20 29.41 -1.32
CA ARG A 302 8.01 29.83 -0.58
C ARG A 302 6.92 28.76 -0.59
N GLU A 303 7.33 27.49 -0.50
CA GLU A 303 6.48 26.32 -0.53
C GLU A 303 6.49 25.59 0.82
N ILE A 304 5.35 25.05 1.22
CA ILE A 304 5.23 24.14 2.35
C ILE A 304 4.55 22.85 1.86
N ALA A 305 5.30 21.76 1.88
CA ALA A 305 4.76 20.42 1.66
C ALA A 305 4.45 19.76 3.02
N ALA A 306 3.26 19.23 3.19
CA ALA A 306 2.85 18.63 4.46
C ALA A 306 1.87 17.48 4.27
N GLY A 307 1.94 16.48 5.12
CA GLY A 307 0.88 15.52 5.31
C GLY A 307 -0.31 16.16 6.03
N ASN A 308 -1.50 15.59 5.83
CA ASN A 308 -2.71 16.09 6.45
C ASN A 308 -3.30 15.06 7.45
N PRO A 309 -2.96 15.17 8.75
CA PRO A 309 -3.48 14.24 9.76
C PRO A 309 -4.99 14.37 10.01
N ASN A 310 -5.64 15.38 9.44
CA ASN A 310 -7.08 15.61 9.58
C ASN A 310 -7.89 15.14 8.37
N LEU A 311 -7.29 14.32 7.48
CA LEU A 311 -8.05 13.71 6.39
C LEU A 311 -9.16 12.82 6.94
N ASP A 312 -10.38 13.04 6.44
CA ASP A 312 -11.54 12.23 6.78
C ASP A 312 -11.53 10.88 6.06
N VAL A 313 -12.26 9.93 6.60
CA VAL A 313 -12.54 8.66 5.94
C VAL A 313 -13.48 8.87 4.75
N THR A 314 -13.27 8.13 3.69
CA THR A 314 -14.20 8.09 2.55
C THR A 314 -15.31 7.11 2.84
N PHE A 315 -16.57 7.55 2.70
CA PHE A 315 -17.75 6.68 2.76
C PHE A 315 -18.24 6.30 1.38
N SER A 316 -18.66 5.03 1.25
CA SER A 316 -19.37 4.53 0.07
C SER A 316 -20.73 3.99 0.52
N ASN A 317 -21.81 4.49 -0.07
CA ASN A 317 -23.15 3.94 0.06
C ASN A 317 -23.44 3.14 -1.21
N ASN A 318 -23.60 1.83 -1.07
CA ASN A 318 -23.80 0.90 -2.18
C ASN A 318 -25.24 0.42 -2.16
N TYR A 319 -25.87 0.43 -3.33
CA TYR A 319 -27.22 -0.06 -3.55
C TYR A 319 -27.16 -1.07 -4.70
N ASP A 320 -27.51 -2.31 -4.41
CA ASP A 320 -27.38 -3.41 -5.36
C ASP A 320 -28.75 -4.05 -5.58
N LEU A 321 -29.08 -4.36 -6.81
CA LEU A 321 -30.20 -5.20 -7.19
C LEU A 321 -29.69 -6.32 -8.11
N MET A 322 -29.92 -7.55 -7.73
CA MET A 322 -29.47 -8.74 -8.46
C MET A 322 -30.62 -9.69 -8.69
N VAL A 323 -30.71 -10.26 -9.89
CA VAL A 323 -31.64 -11.32 -10.27
C VAL A 323 -30.83 -12.54 -10.70
N GLU A 324 -31.14 -13.69 -10.12
CA GLU A 324 -30.42 -14.96 -10.34
C GLU A 324 -31.42 -16.04 -10.71
N ASN A 325 -31.23 -16.69 -11.85
CA ASN A 325 -32.02 -17.87 -12.22
C ASN A 325 -31.12 -19.11 -12.27
N TYR A 326 -31.49 -20.10 -11.50
CA TYR A 326 -30.77 -21.40 -11.37
C TYR A 326 -31.35 -22.44 -12.30
N PHE A 327 -30.53 -23.07 -13.13
CA PHE A 327 -30.93 -24.12 -14.06
C PHE A 327 -30.48 -25.49 -13.55
N LYS A 328 -31.20 -26.05 -12.61
CA LYS A 328 -30.93 -27.40 -12.04
C LYS A 328 -29.45 -27.86 -12.10
N SER A 329 -29.06 -28.58 -13.15
CA SER A 329 -27.70 -29.14 -13.31
C SER A 329 -26.81 -28.34 -14.27
N VAL A 330 -27.30 -27.31 -14.93
CA VAL A 330 -26.60 -26.66 -16.06
C VAL A 330 -25.90 -25.37 -15.68
N GLY A 331 -26.30 -24.70 -14.60
CA GLY A 331 -25.66 -23.48 -14.15
C GLY A 331 -26.59 -22.38 -13.64
N ILE A 332 -26.08 -21.14 -13.62
CA ILE A 332 -26.78 -19.94 -13.20
C ILE A 332 -26.66 -18.88 -14.29
N ILE A 333 -27.74 -18.12 -14.50
CA ILE A 333 -27.71 -16.84 -15.21
C ILE A 333 -28.05 -15.77 -14.19
N SER A 334 -27.19 -14.76 -14.07
CA SER A 334 -27.40 -13.63 -13.17
C SER A 334 -27.16 -12.31 -13.88
N GLY A 335 -27.87 -11.28 -13.45
CA GLY A 335 -27.70 -9.91 -13.88
C GLY A 335 -28.02 -8.95 -12.73
N GLY A 336 -27.34 -7.82 -12.67
CA GLY A 336 -27.53 -6.86 -11.61
C GLY A 336 -26.99 -5.48 -11.94
N VAL A 337 -27.41 -4.54 -11.12
CA VAL A 337 -26.95 -3.15 -11.12
C VAL A 337 -26.63 -2.74 -9.70
#